data_fe79a42c6ccc485aa350d673d45fc1d0
#
_entry.id   fe79a42c6ccc485aa350d673d45fc1d0
#
_cell.length_a   1.000
_cell.length_b   1.000
_cell.length_c   1.000
_cell.angle_alpha   90.00
_cell.angle_beta   90.00
_cell.angle_gamma   90.00
#
_symmetry.space_group_name_H-M   'P 1'
#
loop_
_entity.id
_entity.type
_entity.pdbx_description
1 polymer ?
#
loop_
_entity_poly.entity_id
_entity_poly.type
_entity_poly.pdbx_seq_one_letter_code
_entity_poly.pdbx_strand_id
1 'polypeptide(L)'
;MSKSGILLTSINAFYNQEENRTKLLNILDKSSGISLRNLEWFITNYSKKNNISYTTNDGKYFTVHCAYKSSLDGYSKKLFDPFCRSEKFAYTIPGTSHEIHTTLAQLNFIKWCIRNNIIDYIRDNKTKLFTRS
;
A
#
# COMPACT_ATOMS: atom_id res chain seq x y z
N MET A 1 -14.59 -14.81 -14.47
CA MET A 1 -13.74 -13.62 -14.31
C MET A 1 -12.38 -14.02 -13.74
N SER A 2 -11.30 -13.49 -14.28
CA SER A 2 -9.96 -13.80 -13.82
C SER A 2 -9.70 -13.20 -12.43
N LYS A 3 -8.72 -13.76 -11.73
CA LYS A 3 -8.29 -13.23 -10.43
C LYS A 3 -7.90 -11.75 -10.52
N SER A 4 -7.19 -11.36 -11.59
CA SER A 4 -6.80 -9.96 -11.82
C SER A 4 -8.00 -9.06 -12.06
N GLY A 5 -9.01 -9.54 -12.78
CA GLY A 5 -10.23 -8.77 -13.03
C GLY A 5 -11.03 -8.52 -11.76
N ILE A 6 -11.13 -9.55 -10.89
CA ILE A 6 -11.80 -9.42 -9.60
C ILE A 6 -11.05 -8.42 -8.73
N LEU A 7 -9.73 -8.52 -8.69
CA LEU A 7 -8.90 -7.62 -7.91
C LEU A 7 -9.03 -6.18 -8.40
N LEU A 8 -9.01 -5.96 -9.72
CA LEU A 8 -9.15 -4.62 -10.28
C LEU A 8 -10.49 -4.00 -9.92
N THR A 9 -11.57 -4.78 -9.94
CA THR A 9 -12.88 -4.31 -9.52
C THR A 9 -12.85 -3.83 -8.05
N SER A 10 -12.21 -4.60 -7.18
CA SER A 10 -12.04 -4.24 -5.77
C SER A 10 -11.21 -2.98 -5.60
N ILE A 11 -10.13 -2.85 -6.37
CA ILE A 11 -9.26 -1.68 -6.35
C ILE A 11 -10.02 -0.44 -6.81
N ASN A 12 -10.83 -0.55 -7.87
CA ASN A 12 -11.62 0.57 -8.36
C ASN A 12 -12.62 1.05 -7.31
N ALA A 13 -13.29 0.13 -6.63
CA ALA A 13 -14.22 0.47 -5.57
C ALA A 13 -13.51 1.20 -4.42
N PHE A 14 -12.32 0.74 -4.06
CA PHE A 14 -11.53 1.33 -2.98
C PHE A 14 -11.11 2.77 -3.31
N TYR A 15 -10.56 2.99 -4.50
CA TYR A 15 -10.07 4.32 -4.90
C TYR A 15 -11.18 5.24 -5.42
N ASN A 16 -12.40 4.73 -5.54
CA ASN A 16 -13.55 5.59 -5.82
C ASN A 16 -13.89 6.49 -4.61
N GLN A 17 -13.39 6.16 -3.43
CA GLN A 17 -13.54 7.00 -2.25
C GLN A 17 -12.46 8.08 -2.25
N GLU A 18 -12.87 9.32 -2.09
CA GLU A 18 -11.97 10.47 -2.18
C GLU A 18 -10.79 10.39 -1.22
N GLU A 19 -11.04 9.97 0.03
CA GLU A 19 -9.99 9.83 1.03
C GLU A 19 -8.89 8.87 0.57
N ASN A 20 -9.30 7.74 -0.01
CA ASN A 20 -8.35 6.72 -0.44
C ASN A 20 -7.53 7.16 -1.65
N ARG A 21 -8.16 7.83 -2.62
CA ARG A 21 -7.42 8.30 -3.79
C ARG A 21 -6.48 9.44 -3.45
N THR A 22 -6.84 10.28 -2.48
CA THR A 22 -5.93 11.33 -2.00
C THR A 22 -4.66 10.71 -1.41
N LYS A 23 -4.81 9.66 -0.60
CA LYS A 23 -3.67 8.95 -0.03
C LYS A 23 -2.80 8.29 -1.11
N LEU A 24 -3.43 7.70 -2.13
CA LEU A 24 -2.71 7.11 -3.26
C LEU A 24 -1.86 8.18 -3.96
N LEU A 25 -2.46 9.30 -4.31
CA LEU A 25 -1.77 10.37 -5.00
C LEU A 25 -0.63 10.95 -4.17
N ASN A 26 -0.83 11.11 -2.86
CA ASN A 26 0.21 11.62 -1.98
C ASN A 26 1.43 10.73 -1.91
N ILE A 27 1.24 9.42 -2.04
CA ILE A 27 2.36 8.48 -2.09
C ILE A 27 3.07 8.56 -3.42
N LEU A 28 2.32 8.61 -4.52
CA LEU A 28 2.90 8.62 -5.86
C LEU A 28 3.65 9.90 -6.17
N ASP A 29 3.18 11.05 -5.68
CA ASP A 29 3.84 12.34 -5.89
C ASP A 29 4.75 12.73 -4.73
N LYS A 30 4.88 11.86 -3.73
CA LYS A 30 5.74 12.05 -2.55
C LYS A 30 5.40 13.27 -1.70
N SER A 31 4.21 13.84 -1.87
CA SER A 31 3.81 15.03 -1.11
C SER A 31 3.67 14.77 0.38
N SER A 32 3.38 13.54 0.76
CA SER A 32 3.30 13.13 2.17
C SER A 32 4.66 12.94 2.82
N GLY A 33 5.74 12.96 2.02
CA GLY A 33 7.09 12.61 2.50
C GLY A 33 7.30 11.12 2.69
N ILE A 34 6.34 10.30 2.29
CA ILE A 34 6.40 8.84 2.36
C ILE A 34 6.27 8.31 0.94
N SER A 35 7.31 7.65 0.44
CA SER A 35 7.31 7.09 -0.90
C SER A 35 6.93 5.61 -0.86
N LEU A 36 6.65 5.05 -2.03
CA LEU A 36 6.40 3.61 -2.16
C LEU A 36 7.59 2.80 -1.64
N ARG A 37 8.80 3.26 -1.89
CA ARG A 37 10.01 2.60 -1.42
C ARG A 37 10.11 2.65 0.12
N ASN A 38 9.72 3.77 0.73
CA ASN A 38 9.67 3.88 2.19
C ASN A 38 8.67 2.88 2.78
N LEU A 39 7.50 2.74 2.16
CA LEU A 39 6.49 1.78 2.60
C LEU A 39 7.02 0.35 2.53
N GLU A 40 7.60 -0.01 1.42
CA GLU A 40 8.13 -1.35 1.21
C GLU A 40 9.25 -1.65 2.21
N TRP A 41 10.19 -0.72 2.39
CA TRP A 41 11.27 -0.88 3.34
C TRP A 41 10.74 -1.05 4.77
N PHE A 42 9.79 -0.22 5.16
CA PHE A 42 9.21 -0.31 6.51
C PHE A 42 8.58 -1.69 6.74
N ILE A 43 7.83 -2.18 5.77
CA ILE A 43 7.09 -3.43 5.91
C ILE A 43 8.00 -4.65 5.87
N THR A 44 8.98 -4.68 4.97
CA THR A 44 9.81 -5.86 4.75
C THR A 44 11.05 -5.91 5.66
N ASN A 45 11.54 -4.76 6.10
CA ASN A 45 12.76 -4.70 6.91
C ASN A 45 12.50 -4.24 8.33
N TYR A 46 12.01 -3.01 8.49
CA TYR A 46 11.86 -2.42 9.81
C TYR A 46 10.85 -3.17 10.67
N SER A 47 9.69 -3.50 10.13
CA SER A 47 8.64 -4.15 10.91
C SER A 47 9.01 -5.57 11.32
N LYS A 48 9.79 -6.24 10.48
CA LYS A 48 10.29 -7.58 10.80
C LYS A 48 11.30 -7.52 11.94
N LYS A 49 12.27 -6.61 11.83
CA LYS A 49 13.35 -6.49 12.80
C LYS A 49 12.84 -6.03 14.17
N ASN A 50 11.84 -5.16 14.18
CA ASN A 50 11.34 -4.53 15.39
C ASN A 50 9.99 -5.06 15.86
N ASN A 51 9.47 -6.10 15.24
CA ASN A 51 8.19 -6.74 15.61
C ASN A 51 7.04 -5.73 15.76
N ILE A 52 6.85 -4.90 14.74
CA ILE A 52 5.85 -3.83 14.81
C ILE A 52 4.44 -4.39 14.80
N SER A 53 3.67 -4.03 15.81
CA SER A 53 2.25 -4.40 15.93
C SER A 53 1.50 -3.21 16.51
N TYR A 54 0.23 -3.11 16.15
CA TYR A 54 -0.63 -2.04 16.67
C TYR A 54 -2.09 -2.41 16.41
N THR A 55 -3.01 -1.63 16.97
CA THR A 55 -4.44 -1.81 16.72
C THR A 55 -4.86 -0.87 15.60
N THR A 56 -5.51 -1.40 14.58
CA THR A 56 -6.00 -0.60 13.45
C THR A 56 -7.22 0.22 13.87
N ASN A 57 -7.62 1.16 13.02
CA ASN A 57 -8.76 2.05 13.32
C ASN A 57 -10.06 1.29 13.51
N ASP A 58 -10.19 0.09 12.94
CA ASP A 58 -11.38 -0.75 13.12
C ASP A 58 -11.27 -1.71 14.32
N GLY A 59 -10.25 -1.51 15.17
CA GLY A 59 -10.11 -2.28 16.40
C GLY A 59 -9.41 -3.62 16.28
N LYS A 60 -8.83 -3.91 15.13
CA LYS A 60 -8.15 -5.19 14.90
C LYS A 60 -6.68 -5.11 15.29
N TYR A 61 -6.18 -6.12 16.01
CA TYR A 61 -4.75 -6.22 16.29
C TYR A 61 -4.00 -6.64 15.04
N PHE A 62 -2.99 -5.90 14.67
CA PHE A 62 -2.32 -6.06 13.39
C PHE A 62 -0.80 -6.14 13.59
N THR A 63 -0.20 -7.26 13.17
CA THR A 63 1.25 -7.45 13.16
C THR A 63 1.73 -7.31 11.74
N VAL A 64 2.44 -6.23 11.46
CA VAL A 64 2.74 -5.78 10.09
C VAL A 64 3.41 -6.85 9.24
N HIS A 65 4.54 -7.39 9.68
CA HIS A 65 5.30 -8.33 8.86
C HIS A 65 4.56 -9.64 8.64
N CYS A 66 3.90 -10.15 9.67
CA CYS A 66 3.13 -11.40 9.55
C CYS A 66 1.97 -11.23 8.56
N ALA A 67 1.26 -10.10 8.66
CA ALA A 67 0.16 -9.81 7.74
C ALA A 67 0.66 -9.65 6.30
N TYR A 68 1.82 -9.01 6.13
CA TYR A 68 2.43 -8.85 4.82
C TYR A 68 2.75 -10.21 4.19
N LYS A 69 3.39 -11.10 4.93
CA LYS A 69 3.74 -12.43 4.43
C LYS A 69 2.50 -13.22 4.04
N SER A 70 1.47 -13.14 4.86
CA SER A 70 0.21 -13.82 4.59
C SER A 70 -0.45 -13.29 3.31
N SER A 71 -0.46 -11.97 3.13
CA SER A 71 -1.03 -11.34 1.93
C SER A 71 -0.21 -11.66 0.68
N LEU A 72 1.11 -11.68 0.81
CA LEU A 72 2.00 -12.04 -0.31
C LEU A 72 1.73 -13.46 -0.78
N ASP A 73 1.55 -14.40 0.16
CA ASP A 73 1.22 -15.78 -0.17
C ASP A 73 -0.14 -15.88 -0.82
N GLY A 74 -1.12 -15.10 -0.35
CA GLY A 74 -2.48 -15.13 -0.88
C GLY A 74 -2.60 -14.53 -2.27
N TYR A 75 -1.90 -13.44 -2.54
CA TYR A 75 -1.99 -12.75 -3.83
C TYR A 75 -0.91 -13.14 -4.84
N SER A 76 0.23 -13.62 -4.40
CA SER A 76 1.46 -13.82 -5.16
C SER A 76 2.19 -12.50 -5.43
N LYS A 77 3.47 -12.61 -5.80
CA LYS A 77 4.30 -11.43 -6.08
C LYS A 77 3.74 -10.57 -7.21
N LYS A 78 3.20 -11.21 -8.24
CA LYS A 78 2.67 -10.47 -9.41
C LYS A 78 1.53 -9.54 -9.06
N LEU A 79 0.82 -9.83 -7.98
CA LEU A 79 -0.36 -9.05 -7.60
C LEU A 79 -0.17 -8.27 -6.30
N PHE A 80 0.97 -8.38 -5.63
CA PHE A 80 1.15 -7.72 -4.33
C PHE A 80 2.52 -7.06 -4.13
N ASP A 81 3.60 -7.56 -4.75
CA ASP A 81 4.93 -6.95 -4.62
C ASP A 81 5.00 -5.70 -5.51
N PRO A 82 5.11 -4.49 -4.94
CA PRO A 82 5.07 -3.27 -5.74
C PRO A 82 6.27 -3.09 -6.67
N PHE A 83 7.36 -3.80 -6.42
CA PHE A 83 8.57 -3.72 -7.23
C PHE A 83 8.78 -4.97 -8.09
N CYS A 84 7.82 -5.87 -8.11
CA CYS A 84 7.86 -7.03 -8.99
C CYS A 84 7.74 -6.57 -10.44
N ARG A 85 8.53 -7.15 -11.32
CA ARG A 85 8.42 -6.86 -12.74
C ARG A 85 7.08 -7.37 -13.27
N SER A 86 6.25 -6.46 -13.70
CA SER A 86 4.99 -6.78 -14.33
C SER A 86 4.65 -5.66 -15.30
N GLU A 87 3.68 -5.95 -16.15
CA GLU A 87 3.30 -5.00 -17.18
C GLU A 87 2.62 -3.78 -16.57
N LYS A 88 3.16 -2.59 -16.89
CA LYS A 88 2.55 -1.33 -16.48
C LYS A 88 1.39 -1.01 -17.41
N PHE A 89 0.38 -0.39 -16.86
CA PHE A 89 -0.78 0.03 -17.65
C PHE A 89 -1.22 1.42 -17.21
N ALA A 90 -1.98 2.06 -18.08
CA ALA A 90 -2.54 3.37 -17.81
C ALA A 90 -3.79 3.17 -16.95
N TYR A 91 -3.76 3.67 -15.72
CA TYR A 91 -4.86 3.55 -14.79
C TYR A 91 -5.49 4.92 -14.57
N THR A 92 -6.77 5.05 -14.92
CA THR A 92 -7.51 6.27 -14.64
C THR A 92 -8.10 6.14 -13.24
N ILE A 93 -7.72 7.07 -12.36
CA ILE A 93 -8.18 7.03 -10.98
C ILE A 93 -9.67 7.29 -10.93
N PRO A 94 -10.47 6.40 -10.31
CA PRO A 94 -11.93 6.54 -10.28
C PRO A 94 -12.37 7.89 -9.74
N GLY A 95 -13.38 8.47 -10.38
CA GLY A 95 -13.91 9.77 -9.98
C GLY A 95 -13.10 10.96 -10.45
N THR A 96 -12.05 10.73 -11.24
CA THR A 96 -11.18 11.79 -11.79
C THR A 96 -10.85 11.50 -13.24
N SER A 97 -10.23 12.48 -13.91
CA SER A 97 -9.66 12.28 -15.24
C SER A 97 -8.16 12.04 -15.16
N HIS A 98 -7.62 11.89 -13.96
CA HIS A 98 -6.19 11.71 -13.74
C HIS A 98 -5.76 10.29 -14.06
N GLU A 99 -4.77 10.17 -14.94
CA GLU A 99 -4.23 8.88 -15.37
C GLU A 99 -2.80 8.71 -14.83
N ILE A 100 -2.50 7.51 -14.33
CA ILE A 100 -1.16 7.18 -13.85
C ILE A 100 -0.70 5.89 -14.54
N HIS A 101 0.60 5.72 -14.68
CA HIS A 101 1.19 4.49 -15.18
C HIS A 101 1.68 3.68 -14.00
N THR A 102 1.09 2.51 -13.79
CA THR A 102 1.32 1.70 -12.59
C THR A 102 1.13 0.22 -12.90
N THR A 103 1.29 -0.62 -11.91
CA THR A 103 0.97 -2.05 -12.01
C THR A 103 -0.16 -2.39 -11.06
N LEU A 104 -0.83 -3.50 -11.32
CA LEU A 104 -1.89 -3.97 -10.44
C LEU A 104 -1.35 -4.25 -9.03
N ALA A 105 -0.11 -4.78 -8.96
CA ALA A 105 0.54 -5.05 -7.68
C ALA A 105 0.76 -3.77 -6.88
N GLN A 106 1.19 -2.68 -7.53
CA GLN A 106 1.38 -1.40 -6.85
C GLN A 106 0.07 -0.86 -6.28
N LEU A 107 -0.99 -0.90 -7.08
CA LEU A 107 -2.30 -0.43 -6.63
C LEU A 107 -2.81 -1.26 -5.45
N ASN A 108 -2.64 -2.58 -5.52
CA ASN A 108 -3.08 -3.49 -4.46
C ASN A 108 -2.25 -3.32 -3.18
N PHE A 109 -0.94 -3.18 -3.31
CA PHE A 109 -0.04 -2.99 -2.18
C PHE A 109 -0.37 -1.69 -1.44
N ILE A 110 -0.56 -0.60 -2.18
CA ILE A 110 -0.91 0.70 -1.58
C ILE A 110 -2.28 0.63 -0.90
N LYS A 111 -3.26 -0.03 -1.54
CA LYS A 111 -4.56 -0.26 -0.94
C LYS A 111 -4.42 -0.98 0.41
N TRP A 112 -3.62 -2.03 0.45
CA TRP A 112 -3.37 -2.80 1.67
C TRP A 112 -2.76 -1.92 2.76
N CYS A 113 -1.80 -1.06 2.39
CA CYS A 113 -1.18 -0.14 3.33
C CYS A 113 -2.18 0.86 3.88
N ILE A 114 -3.05 1.40 3.04
CA ILE A 114 -4.07 2.36 3.47
C ILE A 114 -5.08 1.69 4.40
N ARG A 115 -5.59 0.52 4.01
CA ARG A 115 -6.63 -0.19 4.78
C ARG A 115 -6.17 -0.59 6.17
N ASN A 116 -4.89 -0.89 6.33
CA ASN A 116 -4.35 -1.37 7.58
C ASN A 116 -3.62 -0.28 8.38
N ASN A 117 -3.85 0.98 8.02
CA ASN A 117 -3.33 2.15 8.72
C ASN A 117 -1.81 2.20 8.80
N ILE A 118 -1.12 1.56 7.86
CA ILE A 118 0.35 1.55 7.82
C ILE A 118 0.87 2.95 7.55
N ILE A 119 0.25 3.66 6.61
CA ILE A 119 0.65 5.03 6.28
C ILE A 119 0.48 5.94 7.48
N ASP A 120 -0.64 5.79 8.20
CA ASP A 120 -0.91 6.57 9.41
C ASP A 120 0.14 6.29 10.48
N TYR A 121 0.50 5.01 10.67
CA TYR A 121 1.51 4.62 11.63
C TYR A 121 2.87 5.23 11.29
N ILE A 122 3.28 5.16 10.03
CA ILE A 122 4.55 5.73 9.58
C ILE A 122 4.56 7.23 9.78
N ARG A 123 3.47 7.91 9.41
CA ARG A 123 3.36 9.35 9.57
C ARG A 123 3.51 9.77 11.03
N ASP A 124 2.83 9.06 11.92
CA ASP A 124 2.84 9.39 13.35
C ASP A 124 4.19 9.08 14.01
N ASN A 125 4.98 8.21 13.42
CA ASN A 125 6.29 7.79 13.93
C ASN A 125 7.45 8.20 13.01
N LYS A 126 7.20 9.10 12.08
CA LYS A 126 8.15 9.44 11.02
C LYS A 126 9.53 9.84 11.53
N THR A 127 9.57 10.69 12.54
CA THR A 127 10.82 11.16 13.13
C THR A 127 11.64 9.99 13.67
N LYS A 128 10.99 9.08 14.37
CA LYS A 128 11.62 7.90 14.94
C LYS A 128 12.10 6.92 13.86
N LEU A 129 11.28 6.72 12.82
CA LEU A 129 11.55 5.72 11.79
C LEU A 129 12.62 6.13 10.81
N PHE A 130 12.68 7.40 10.47
CA PHE A 130 13.56 7.90 9.40
C PHE A 130 14.63 8.86 9.89
N THR A 131 14.80 8.99 11.20
CA THR A 131 15.87 9.82 11.75
C THR A 131 17.21 9.12 11.56
N ARG A 132 18.19 9.83 11.07
CA ARG A 132 19.54 9.31 11.00
C ARG A 132 20.17 9.34 12.38
N SER A 133 20.69 8.23 12.75
CA SER A 133 21.48 8.15 13.97
C SER A 133 22.94 8.50 13.68
#